data_dbe7ac77580b89606cbd164ac0cd341d
#
_entry.id   dbe7ac77580b89606cbd164ac0cd341d
#
_cell.length_a   1.000
_cell.length_b   1.000
_cell.length_c   1.000
_cell.angle_alpha   90.00
_cell.angle_beta   90.00
_cell.angle_gamma   90.00
#
_symmetry.space_group_name_H-M   'P 1'
#
loop_
_entity.id
_entity.type
_entity.pdbx_description
1 polymer ?
#
loop_
_entity_poly.entity_id
_entity_poly.type
_entity_poly.pdbx_seq_one_letter_code
_entity_poly.pdbx_strand_id
1 'polypeptide(L)'
;MTSQTEPLGRTDEERAYYSFSRRAYAIFAPVYDAVVFPFRTLRHDVASTVDLRAGARLLDVATGTGQQAFAFAKKAREVVGIDLSEAMLRIARRKNQFPNVTFQQADAAELPFDEASFDASCVSFALHEMPASVRERVVREMARVTKPGGSIMIVDYGLPRNRFASTIVFHIVKLYERHHYESFVKSDWRTLLASAGVEVSEDRPALRGMARVLMGRRVASMARARPESGKTGEVPLAGATTLE
;
A
#
# COMPACT_ATOMS: atom_id res chain seq x y z
N MET A 1 -19.85 -5.98 -21.13
CA MET A 1 -19.15 -4.68 -21.03
C MET A 1 -19.82 -3.88 -19.94
N THR A 2 -19.43 -4.07 -18.70
CA THR A 2 -19.90 -3.27 -17.57
C THR A 2 -19.14 -1.95 -17.61
N SER A 3 -19.85 -0.87 -17.96
CA SER A 3 -19.38 0.50 -17.80
C SER A 3 -19.13 0.72 -16.30
N GLN A 4 -17.87 0.69 -15.88
CA GLN A 4 -17.51 1.19 -14.57
C GLN A 4 -17.69 2.71 -14.64
N THR A 5 -18.77 3.20 -14.04
CA THR A 5 -19.00 4.63 -13.79
C THR A 5 -17.80 5.16 -13.03
N GLU A 6 -17.10 6.15 -13.62
CA GLU A 6 -16.00 6.83 -12.94
C GLU A 6 -16.52 7.44 -11.63
N PRO A 7 -15.81 7.26 -10.50
CA PRO A 7 -16.21 7.88 -9.23
C PRO A 7 -16.27 9.40 -9.40
N LEU A 8 -17.38 9.99 -8.99
CA LEU A 8 -17.57 11.45 -8.92
C LEU A 8 -16.52 12.05 -7.97
N GLY A 9 -15.71 13.01 -8.44
CA GLY A 9 -14.79 13.76 -7.59
C GLY A 9 -13.30 13.63 -7.93
N ARG A 10 -12.91 12.86 -8.95
CA ARG A 10 -11.49 12.81 -9.38
C ARG A 10 -11.06 14.11 -10.06
N THR A 11 -9.86 14.59 -9.75
CA THR A 11 -9.23 15.71 -10.46
C THR A 11 -8.88 15.34 -11.91
N ASP A 12 -8.59 16.35 -12.76
CA ASP A 12 -8.13 16.09 -14.14
C ASP A 12 -6.82 15.28 -14.16
N GLU A 13 -5.91 15.57 -13.23
CA GLU A 13 -4.65 14.83 -13.06
C GLU A 13 -4.91 13.35 -12.73
N GLU A 14 -5.82 13.08 -11.82
CA GLU A 14 -6.19 11.72 -11.46
C GLU A 14 -6.85 10.98 -12.64
N ARG A 15 -7.77 11.64 -13.36
CA ARG A 15 -8.38 11.05 -14.57
C ARG A 15 -7.33 10.70 -15.61
N ALA A 16 -6.39 11.59 -15.87
CA ALA A 16 -5.28 11.36 -16.78
C ALA A 16 -4.42 10.17 -16.35
N TYR A 17 -4.07 10.09 -15.06
CA TYR A 17 -3.33 8.96 -14.47
C TYR A 17 -4.06 7.62 -14.67
N TYR A 18 -5.32 7.52 -14.29
CA TYR A 18 -6.08 6.26 -14.42
C TYR A 18 -6.24 5.82 -15.87
N SER A 19 -6.51 6.77 -16.77
CA SER A 19 -6.62 6.50 -18.20
C SER A 19 -5.30 6.02 -18.81
N PHE A 20 -4.21 6.70 -18.47
CA PHE A 20 -2.86 6.33 -18.91
C PHE A 20 -2.46 4.97 -18.37
N SER A 21 -2.55 4.74 -17.07
CA SER A 21 -2.16 3.51 -16.40
C SER A 21 -2.86 2.29 -17.00
N ARG A 22 -4.18 2.33 -17.18
CA ARG A 22 -4.94 1.23 -17.80
C ARG A 22 -4.46 0.90 -19.22
N ARG A 23 -4.18 1.90 -20.04
CA ARG A 23 -3.74 1.72 -21.45
C ARG A 23 -2.29 1.26 -21.52
N ALA A 24 -1.39 1.93 -20.80
CA ALA A 24 0.03 1.64 -20.82
C ALA A 24 0.31 0.20 -20.36
N TYR A 25 -0.26 -0.20 -19.23
CA TYR A 25 -0.07 -1.55 -18.71
C TYR A 25 -0.80 -2.63 -19.49
N ALA A 26 -1.87 -2.31 -20.24
CA ALA A 26 -2.45 -3.26 -21.17
C ALA A 26 -1.48 -3.59 -22.32
N ILE A 27 -0.75 -2.60 -22.82
CA ILE A 27 0.23 -2.76 -23.91
C ILE A 27 1.54 -3.38 -23.38
N PHE A 28 2.01 -2.94 -22.22
CA PHE A 28 3.31 -3.30 -21.68
C PHE A 28 3.35 -4.67 -21.00
N ALA A 29 2.19 -5.19 -20.59
CA ALA A 29 2.08 -6.43 -19.83
C ALA A 29 2.86 -7.62 -20.42
N PRO A 30 2.90 -7.88 -21.75
CA PRO A 30 3.61 -9.04 -22.30
C PRO A 30 5.12 -9.03 -22.09
N VAL A 31 5.73 -7.84 -22.00
CA VAL A 31 7.20 -7.67 -21.86
C VAL A 31 7.61 -7.28 -20.44
N TYR A 32 6.64 -6.99 -19.58
CA TYR A 32 6.88 -6.46 -18.24
C TYR A 32 7.83 -7.32 -17.41
N ASP A 33 7.66 -8.64 -17.43
CA ASP A 33 8.50 -9.55 -16.63
C ASP A 33 9.99 -9.48 -17.01
N ALA A 34 10.32 -9.28 -18.28
CA ALA A 34 11.70 -9.14 -18.72
C ALA A 34 12.31 -7.84 -18.18
N VAL A 35 11.55 -6.75 -18.15
CA VAL A 35 11.99 -5.45 -17.64
C VAL A 35 12.22 -5.49 -16.14
N VAL A 36 11.34 -6.13 -15.37
CA VAL A 36 11.42 -6.18 -13.90
C VAL A 36 12.23 -7.37 -13.37
N PHE A 37 12.79 -8.21 -14.24
CA PHE A 37 13.61 -9.36 -13.86
C PHE A 37 14.78 -9.02 -12.94
N PRO A 38 15.52 -7.90 -13.14
CA PRO A 38 16.62 -7.51 -12.26
C PRO A 38 16.20 -7.30 -10.79
N PHE A 39 14.92 -7.00 -10.53
CA PHE A 39 14.41 -6.78 -9.18
C PHE A 39 14.00 -8.07 -8.45
N ARG A 40 14.21 -9.25 -9.06
CA ARG A 40 13.79 -10.54 -8.48
C ARG A 40 14.39 -10.80 -7.11
N THR A 41 15.69 -10.55 -6.94
CA THR A 41 16.36 -10.73 -5.65
C THR A 41 15.82 -9.82 -4.57
N LEU A 42 15.50 -8.56 -4.89
CA LEU A 42 14.90 -7.63 -3.95
C LEU A 42 13.52 -8.11 -3.48
N ARG A 43 12.69 -8.66 -4.36
CA ARG A 43 11.38 -9.21 -3.99
C ARG A 43 11.49 -10.36 -3.00
N HIS A 44 12.45 -11.26 -3.22
CA HIS A 44 12.72 -12.35 -2.27
C HIS A 44 13.28 -11.83 -0.94
N ASP A 45 14.15 -10.84 -0.98
CA ASP A 45 14.69 -10.19 0.21
C ASP A 45 13.56 -9.57 1.04
N VAL A 46 12.67 -8.77 0.44
CA VAL A 46 11.51 -8.19 1.10
C VAL A 46 10.60 -9.28 1.69
N ALA A 47 10.31 -10.34 0.94
CA ALA A 47 9.52 -11.44 1.44
C ALA A 47 10.21 -12.18 2.58
N SER A 48 11.54 -12.25 2.60
CA SER A 48 12.31 -12.89 3.68
C SER A 48 12.32 -12.08 4.97
N THR A 49 12.35 -10.76 4.86
CA THR A 49 12.48 -9.83 6.00
C THR A 49 11.20 -9.67 6.78
N VAL A 50 10.03 -9.78 6.12
CA VAL A 50 8.76 -9.64 6.82
C VAL A 50 8.53 -10.78 7.81
N ASP A 51 8.27 -10.39 9.06
CA ASP A 51 7.87 -11.32 10.12
C ASP A 51 6.36 -11.56 10.03
N LEU A 52 5.96 -12.72 9.50
CA LEU A 52 4.57 -13.14 9.40
C LEU A 52 4.30 -14.28 10.37
N ARG A 53 3.24 -14.13 11.16
CA ARG A 53 2.76 -15.23 12.01
C ARG A 53 2.26 -16.39 11.15
N ALA A 54 2.34 -17.59 11.68
CA ALA A 54 1.73 -18.75 11.04
C ALA A 54 0.24 -18.47 10.76
N GLY A 55 -0.20 -18.75 9.55
CA GLY A 55 -1.58 -18.48 9.14
C GLY A 55 -1.86 -17.06 8.67
N ALA A 56 -0.83 -16.22 8.48
CA ALA A 56 -0.98 -14.84 8.03
C ALA A 56 -1.64 -14.72 6.66
N ARG A 57 -2.46 -13.68 6.49
CA ARG A 57 -3.08 -13.23 5.25
C ARG A 57 -2.39 -11.94 4.78
N LEU A 58 -1.92 -11.92 3.53
CA LEU A 58 -1.14 -10.81 2.98
C LEU A 58 -1.82 -10.22 1.74
N LEU A 59 -1.82 -8.88 1.64
CA LEU A 59 -2.26 -8.13 0.47
C LEU A 59 -1.04 -7.61 -0.31
N ASP A 60 -0.97 -7.93 -1.60
CA ASP A 60 0.00 -7.35 -2.55
C ASP A 60 -0.72 -6.34 -3.45
N VAL A 61 -0.47 -5.06 -3.19
CA VAL A 61 -1.13 -3.91 -3.84
C VAL A 61 -0.38 -3.52 -5.10
N ALA A 62 -1.10 -3.31 -6.20
CA ALA A 62 -0.54 -3.10 -7.54
C ALA A 62 0.41 -4.25 -7.91
N THR A 63 -0.10 -5.47 -7.78
CA THR A 63 0.67 -6.72 -7.92
C THR A 63 1.27 -6.94 -9.31
N GLY A 64 0.76 -6.25 -10.33
CA GLY A 64 1.15 -6.41 -11.72
C GLY A 64 1.01 -7.84 -12.21
N THR A 65 2.11 -8.45 -12.64
CA THR A 65 2.16 -9.85 -13.08
C THR A 65 2.36 -10.85 -11.94
N GLY A 66 2.17 -10.45 -10.67
CA GLY A 66 2.17 -11.32 -9.49
C GLY A 66 3.53 -11.64 -8.90
N GLN A 67 4.61 -11.02 -9.35
CA GLN A 67 5.98 -11.39 -8.95
C GLN A 67 6.23 -11.25 -7.44
N GLN A 68 5.71 -10.19 -6.80
CA GLN A 68 5.85 -9.99 -5.37
C GLN A 68 4.93 -10.92 -4.58
N ALA A 69 3.69 -11.12 -5.06
CA ALA A 69 2.75 -12.08 -4.47
C ALA A 69 3.34 -13.50 -4.44
N PHE A 70 4.00 -13.95 -5.52
CA PHE A 70 4.65 -15.26 -5.57
C PHE A 70 5.82 -15.37 -4.59
N ALA A 71 6.56 -14.29 -4.35
CA ALA A 71 7.62 -14.30 -3.35
C ALA A 71 7.08 -14.50 -1.93
N PHE A 72 5.87 -14.00 -1.62
CA PHE A 72 5.20 -14.19 -0.34
C PHE A 72 4.49 -15.54 -0.19
N ALA A 73 4.19 -16.23 -1.29
CA ALA A 73 3.36 -17.44 -1.28
C ALA A 73 3.83 -18.55 -0.32
N LYS A 74 5.16 -18.65 -0.11
CA LYS A 74 5.75 -19.65 0.78
C LYS A 74 5.68 -19.27 2.27
N LYS A 75 5.35 -18.02 2.58
CA LYS A 75 5.38 -17.48 3.95
C LYS A 75 3.99 -17.19 4.51
N ALA A 76 3.04 -16.88 3.65
CA ALA A 76 1.69 -16.56 4.05
C ALA A 76 0.75 -17.75 3.82
N ARG A 77 -0.30 -17.88 4.64
CA ARG A 77 -1.38 -18.83 4.41
C ARG A 77 -2.18 -18.46 3.16
N GLU A 78 -2.36 -17.18 2.94
CA GLU A 78 -3.11 -16.61 1.83
C GLU A 78 -2.44 -15.33 1.35
N VAL A 79 -2.30 -15.18 0.05
CA VAL A 79 -1.85 -13.94 -0.59
C VAL A 79 -2.93 -13.49 -1.57
N VAL A 80 -3.39 -12.26 -1.42
CA VAL A 80 -4.30 -11.61 -2.36
C VAL A 80 -3.52 -10.54 -3.11
N GLY A 81 -3.39 -10.68 -4.42
CA GLY A 81 -2.80 -9.64 -5.28
C GLY A 81 -3.90 -8.80 -5.93
N ILE A 82 -3.80 -7.50 -5.87
CA ILE A 82 -4.71 -6.61 -6.58
C ILE A 82 -3.98 -5.73 -7.58
N ASP A 83 -4.64 -5.44 -8.70
CA ASP A 83 -4.14 -4.50 -9.71
C ASP A 83 -5.30 -3.82 -10.44
N LEU A 84 -5.05 -2.61 -10.93
CA LEU A 84 -6.01 -1.88 -11.75
C LEU A 84 -6.12 -2.46 -13.17
N SER A 85 -5.04 -3.09 -13.67
CA SER A 85 -4.90 -3.62 -15.01
C SER A 85 -5.28 -5.10 -15.08
N GLU A 86 -6.44 -5.40 -15.67
CA GLU A 86 -6.84 -6.79 -15.94
C GLU A 86 -5.86 -7.51 -16.89
N ALA A 87 -5.15 -6.78 -17.76
CA ALA A 87 -4.13 -7.37 -18.62
C ALA A 87 -2.94 -7.93 -17.81
N MET A 88 -2.50 -7.20 -16.79
CA MET A 88 -1.48 -7.67 -15.84
C MET A 88 -1.98 -8.89 -15.06
N LEU A 89 -3.19 -8.83 -14.53
CA LEU A 89 -3.77 -9.92 -13.74
C LEU A 89 -3.97 -11.20 -14.54
N ARG A 90 -4.31 -11.11 -15.83
CA ARG A 90 -4.36 -12.29 -16.71
C ARG A 90 -3.01 -13.00 -16.81
N ILE A 91 -1.91 -12.25 -16.87
CA ILE A 91 -0.57 -12.83 -16.87
C ILE A 91 -0.26 -13.44 -15.49
N ALA A 92 -0.58 -12.73 -14.40
CA ALA A 92 -0.40 -13.22 -13.03
C ALA A 92 -1.14 -14.55 -12.82
N ARG A 93 -2.43 -14.62 -13.17
CA ARG A 93 -3.23 -15.86 -13.05
C ARG A 93 -2.67 -17.01 -13.89
N ARG A 94 -2.22 -16.73 -15.12
CA ARG A 94 -1.64 -17.76 -16.01
C ARG A 94 -0.33 -18.34 -15.47
N LYS A 95 0.46 -17.51 -14.79
CA LYS A 95 1.76 -17.90 -14.19
C LYS A 95 1.62 -18.50 -12.80
N ASN A 96 0.46 -18.37 -12.18
CA ASN A 96 0.26 -18.78 -10.79
C ASN A 96 0.37 -20.30 -10.64
N GLN A 97 1.32 -20.72 -9.82
CA GLN A 97 1.55 -22.12 -9.44
C GLN A 97 1.27 -22.36 -7.94
N PHE A 98 0.78 -21.34 -7.22
CA PHE A 98 0.56 -21.37 -5.79
C PHE A 98 -0.94 -21.39 -5.48
N PRO A 99 -1.48 -22.45 -4.84
CA PRO A 99 -2.91 -22.57 -4.57
C PRO A 99 -3.41 -21.52 -3.55
N ASN A 100 -2.51 -20.96 -2.76
CA ASN A 100 -2.80 -19.93 -1.74
C ASN A 100 -2.65 -18.49 -2.27
N VAL A 101 -2.45 -18.29 -3.57
CA VAL A 101 -2.37 -16.96 -4.19
C VAL A 101 -3.58 -16.74 -5.07
N THR A 102 -4.28 -15.62 -4.85
CA THR A 102 -5.43 -15.19 -5.66
C THR A 102 -5.22 -13.79 -6.21
N PHE A 103 -5.90 -13.46 -7.31
CA PHE A 103 -5.77 -12.16 -7.96
C PHE A 103 -7.14 -11.55 -8.25
N GLN A 104 -7.32 -10.27 -7.87
CA GLN A 104 -8.56 -9.52 -8.03
C GLN A 104 -8.29 -8.15 -8.65
N GLN A 105 -9.14 -7.73 -9.60
CA GLN A 105 -9.07 -6.37 -10.14
C GLN A 105 -9.66 -5.39 -9.12
N ALA A 106 -8.87 -4.41 -8.70
CA ALA A 106 -9.29 -3.37 -7.76
C ALA A 106 -8.47 -2.09 -7.91
N ASP A 107 -9.06 -0.98 -7.46
CA ASP A 107 -8.35 0.29 -7.29
C ASP A 107 -7.66 0.30 -5.92
N ALA A 108 -6.35 0.51 -5.92
CA ALA A 108 -5.57 0.58 -4.69
C ALA A 108 -5.94 1.77 -3.78
N ALA A 109 -6.53 2.83 -4.36
CA ALA A 109 -7.00 4.01 -3.62
C ALA A 109 -8.40 3.81 -2.99
N GLU A 110 -9.07 2.67 -3.27
CA GLU A 110 -10.38 2.30 -2.73
C GLU A 110 -10.46 0.76 -2.66
N LEU A 111 -9.82 0.18 -1.64
CA LEU A 111 -9.69 -1.27 -1.50
C LEU A 111 -11.02 -1.93 -1.12
N PRO A 112 -11.48 -2.96 -1.86
CA PRO A 112 -12.75 -3.64 -1.62
C PRO A 112 -12.63 -4.68 -0.49
N PHE A 113 -11.99 -4.31 0.61
CA PHE A 113 -11.80 -5.17 1.78
C PHE A 113 -12.19 -4.44 3.05
N ASP A 114 -12.66 -5.19 4.03
CA ASP A 114 -12.98 -4.66 5.35
C ASP A 114 -11.73 -4.17 6.08
N GLU A 115 -11.92 -3.30 7.05
CA GLU A 115 -10.86 -2.86 7.95
C GLU A 115 -10.22 -4.06 8.66
N ALA A 116 -8.90 -4.03 8.85
CA ALA A 116 -8.14 -5.06 9.57
C ALA A 116 -8.30 -6.48 8.99
N SER A 117 -8.41 -6.62 7.66
CA SER A 117 -8.58 -7.92 6.97
C SER A 117 -7.28 -8.67 6.75
N PHE A 118 -6.13 -7.99 6.78
CA PHE A 118 -4.82 -8.55 6.44
C PHE A 118 -3.84 -8.41 7.59
N ASP A 119 -2.96 -9.40 7.74
CA ASP A 119 -1.87 -9.35 8.72
C ASP A 119 -0.69 -8.52 8.21
N ALA A 120 -0.56 -8.40 6.88
CA ALA A 120 0.41 -7.53 6.24
C ALA A 120 -0.09 -7.04 4.88
N SER A 121 0.41 -5.89 4.43
CA SER A 121 0.23 -5.37 3.07
C SER A 121 1.56 -4.90 2.49
N CYS A 122 1.71 -5.07 1.18
CA CYS A 122 2.90 -4.66 0.43
C CYS A 122 2.48 -3.91 -0.83
N VAL A 123 3.24 -2.89 -1.20
CA VAL A 123 3.21 -2.28 -2.52
C VAL A 123 4.63 -2.19 -3.05
N SER A 124 4.85 -2.61 -4.31
CA SER A 124 6.18 -2.60 -4.90
C SER A 124 6.21 -1.98 -6.28
N PHE A 125 7.05 -0.96 -6.48
CA PHE A 125 7.30 -0.26 -7.74
C PHE A 125 6.01 0.24 -8.42
N ALA A 126 5.16 0.93 -7.65
CA ALA A 126 3.90 1.46 -8.16
C ALA A 126 3.61 2.90 -7.70
N LEU A 127 4.04 3.28 -6.49
CA LEU A 127 3.67 4.58 -5.92
C LEU A 127 4.34 5.77 -6.64
N HIS A 128 5.50 5.54 -7.27
CA HIS A 128 6.22 6.58 -8.01
C HIS A 128 5.49 7.10 -9.25
N GLU A 129 4.57 6.30 -9.80
CA GLU A 129 3.74 6.67 -10.96
C GLU A 129 2.47 7.42 -10.57
N MET A 130 2.08 7.38 -9.30
CA MET A 130 0.80 7.90 -8.83
C MET A 130 0.88 9.40 -8.51
N PRO A 131 -0.17 10.21 -8.83
CA PRO A 131 -0.33 11.53 -8.26
C PRO A 131 -0.25 11.50 -6.74
N ALA A 132 0.20 12.60 -6.12
CA ALA A 132 0.36 12.65 -4.67
C ALA A 132 -0.95 12.31 -3.93
N SER A 133 -2.08 12.85 -4.40
CA SER A 133 -3.40 12.58 -3.80
C SER A 133 -3.83 11.11 -3.88
N VAL A 134 -3.52 10.42 -4.99
CA VAL A 134 -3.79 8.98 -5.15
C VAL A 134 -2.89 8.17 -4.24
N ARG A 135 -1.60 8.48 -4.21
CA ARG A 135 -0.58 7.83 -3.37
C ARG A 135 -0.95 7.91 -1.88
N GLU A 136 -1.41 9.08 -1.41
CA GLU A 136 -1.89 9.24 -0.04
C GLU A 136 -3.09 8.37 0.28
N ARG A 137 -4.06 8.28 -0.64
CA ARG A 137 -5.22 7.38 -0.46
C ARG A 137 -4.79 5.92 -0.43
N VAL A 138 -3.89 5.49 -1.31
CA VAL A 138 -3.36 4.13 -1.32
C VAL A 138 -2.72 3.78 0.02
N VAL A 139 -1.88 4.65 0.57
CA VAL A 139 -1.23 4.41 1.87
C VAL A 139 -2.26 4.33 3.01
N ARG A 140 -3.28 5.22 3.01
CA ARG A 140 -4.37 5.15 4.00
C ARG A 140 -5.19 3.86 3.88
N GLU A 141 -5.51 3.43 2.67
CA GLU A 141 -6.24 2.19 2.42
C GLU A 141 -5.43 0.95 2.84
N MET A 142 -4.13 0.91 2.52
CA MET A 142 -3.23 -0.14 3.02
C MET A 142 -3.24 -0.17 4.55
N ALA A 143 -3.16 1.00 5.21
CA ALA A 143 -3.23 1.07 6.66
C ALA A 143 -4.60 0.61 7.18
N ARG A 144 -5.71 1.00 6.55
CA ARG A 144 -7.07 0.62 6.95
C ARG A 144 -7.27 -0.89 6.93
N VAL A 145 -6.87 -1.54 5.83
CA VAL A 145 -7.09 -2.99 5.65
C VAL A 145 -6.09 -3.85 6.40
N THR A 146 -4.96 -3.30 6.83
CA THR A 146 -3.97 -4.03 7.64
C THR A 146 -4.38 -4.01 9.10
N LYS A 147 -4.28 -5.13 9.80
CA LYS A 147 -4.61 -5.26 11.24
C LYS A 147 -3.71 -4.36 12.12
N PRO A 148 -4.21 -3.87 13.26
CA PRO A 148 -3.35 -3.24 14.26
C PRO A 148 -2.14 -4.12 14.60
N GLY A 149 -0.94 -3.54 14.61
CA GLY A 149 0.33 -4.26 14.76
C GLY A 149 0.80 -5.02 13.52
N GLY A 150 -0.02 -5.08 12.46
CA GLY A 150 0.33 -5.70 11.18
C GLY A 150 1.37 -4.90 10.40
N SER A 151 2.07 -5.58 9.50
CA SER A 151 3.19 -5.01 8.75
C SER A 151 2.73 -4.32 7.46
N ILE A 152 3.28 -3.15 7.18
CA ILE A 152 3.08 -2.42 5.92
C ILE A 152 4.45 -2.23 5.27
N MET A 153 4.55 -2.64 4.01
CA MET A 153 5.80 -2.61 3.25
C MET A 153 5.62 -1.77 1.99
N ILE A 154 6.54 -0.84 1.77
CA ILE A 154 6.65 -0.04 0.55
C ILE A 154 8.04 -0.28 -0.03
N VAL A 155 8.07 -0.78 -1.25
CA VAL A 155 9.31 -0.98 -2.02
C VAL A 155 9.20 -0.16 -3.28
N ASP A 156 10.07 0.83 -3.45
CA ASP A 156 9.98 1.68 -4.61
C ASP A 156 11.35 2.30 -4.94
N TYR A 157 11.40 3.15 -5.96
CA TYR A 157 12.63 3.84 -6.31
C TYR A 157 13.19 4.64 -5.13
N GLY A 158 14.51 4.63 -5.02
CA GLY A 158 15.29 5.42 -4.11
C GLY A 158 16.32 6.27 -4.85
N LEU A 159 16.97 7.15 -4.13
CA LEU A 159 18.13 7.87 -4.65
C LEU A 159 19.39 7.43 -3.91
N PRO A 160 20.48 7.11 -4.62
CA PRO A 160 21.78 6.85 -4.02
C PRO A 160 22.22 7.99 -3.09
N ARG A 161 22.88 7.67 -1.99
CA ARG A 161 23.42 8.69 -1.06
C ARG A 161 24.49 9.58 -1.70
N ASN A 162 25.22 9.07 -2.69
CA ASN A 162 26.19 9.86 -3.45
C ASN A 162 25.45 10.85 -4.35
N ARG A 163 25.69 12.15 -4.18
CA ARG A 163 25.01 13.22 -4.91
C ARG A 163 25.14 13.10 -6.44
N PHE A 164 26.32 12.73 -6.92
CA PHE A 164 26.55 12.55 -8.36
C PHE A 164 25.76 11.36 -8.91
N ALA A 165 25.86 10.20 -8.25
CA ALA A 165 25.05 9.03 -8.62
C ALA A 165 23.56 9.28 -8.50
N SER A 166 23.13 10.00 -7.47
CA SER A 166 21.73 10.41 -7.26
C SER A 166 21.22 11.27 -8.42
N THR A 167 22.01 12.26 -8.87
CA THR A 167 21.64 13.11 -10.01
C THR A 167 21.49 12.28 -11.30
N ILE A 168 22.42 11.38 -11.57
CA ILE A 168 22.36 10.51 -12.75
C ILE A 168 21.12 9.61 -12.70
N VAL A 169 20.91 8.91 -11.59
CA VAL A 169 19.75 8.01 -11.41
C VAL A 169 18.44 8.80 -11.54
N PHE A 170 18.34 9.98 -10.90
CA PHE A 170 17.17 10.85 -10.98
C PHE A 170 16.84 11.20 -12.45
N HIS A 171 17.81 11.64 -13.24
CA HIS A 171 17.57 12.01 -14.64
C HIS A 171 17.26 10.82 -15.53
N ILE A 172 17.88 9.66 -15.30
CA ILE A 172 17.59 8.43 -16.05
C ILE A 172 16.15 7.98 -15.75
N VAL A 173 15.76 7.87 -14.47
CA VAL A 173 14.42 7.44 -14.11
C VAL A 173 13.38 8.46 -14.58
N LYS A 174 13.63 9.76 -14.42
CA LYS A 174 12.73 10.83 -14.89
C LYS A 174 12.50 10.79 -16.42
N LEU A 175 13.43 10.23 -17.19
CA LEU A 175 13.25 10.07 -18.63
C LEU A 175 12.15 9.04 -18.98
N TYR A 176 12.00 8.00 -18.14
CA TYR A 176 10.98 6.97 -18.29
C TYR A 176 9.69 7.34 -17.53
N GLU A 177 9.85 7.84 -16.27
CA GLU A 177 8.77 8.15 -15.33
C GLU A 177 8.45 9.65 -15.34
N ARG A 178 7.84 10.12 -16.43
CA ARG A 178 7.74 11.56 -16.74
C ARG A 178 6.88 12.39 -15.80
N HIS A 179 5.83 11.83 -15.18
CA HIS A 179 4.78 12.66 -14.59
C HIS A 179 4.88 12.87 -13.07
N HIS A 180 5.07 11.79 -12.28
CA HIS A 180 4.94 11.89 -10.82
C HIS A 180 6.21 11.55 -10.04
N TYR A 181 7.27 11.10 -10.71
CA TYR A 181 8.52 10.66 -10.08
C TYR A 181 9.18 11.76 -9.23
N GLU A 182 9.19 13.00 -9.71
CA GLU A 182 9.79 14.12 -8.96
C GLU A 182 9.04 14.38 -7.65
N SER A 183 7.71 14.40 -7.68
CA SER A 183 6.89 14.56 -6.48
C SER A 183 7.03 13.38 -5.53
N PHE A 184 7.19 12.17 -6.08
CA PHE A 184 7.43 10.96 -5.31
C PHE A 184 8.74 11.02 -4.52
N VAL A 185 9.84 11.38 -5.18
CA VAL A 185 11.18 11.47 -4.55
C VAL A 185 11.23 12.55 -3.46
N LYS A 186 10.49 13.65 -3.67
CA LYS A 186 10.40 14.76 -2.70
C LYS A 186 9.42 14.50 -1.56
N SER A 187 8.65 13.41 -1.60
CA SER A 187 7.66 13.10 -0.56
C SER A 187 8.33 12.81 0.78
N ASP A 188 7.78 13.42 1.82
CA ASP A 188 8.11 13.05 3.21
C ASP A 188 7.32 11.78 3.60
N TRP A 189 7.94 10.64 3.32
CA TRP A 189 7.37 9.32 3.57
C TRP A 189 7.08 9.07 5.05
N ARG A 190 7.90 9.63 5.97
CA ARG A 190 7.68 9.44 7.40
C ARG A 190 6.41 10.14 7.85
N THR A 191 6.24 11.40 7.45
CA THR A 191 5.02 12.17 7.73
C THR A 191 3.80 11.54 7.07
N LEU A 192 3.91 11.10 5.81
CA LEU A 192 2.80 10.44 5.12
C LEU A 192 2.35 9.15 5.82
N LEU A 193 3.29 8.28 6.18
CA LEU A 193 3.00 7.02 6.88
C LEU A 193 2.44 7.30 8.29
N ALA A 194 3.02 8.23 9.03
CA ALA A 194 2.52 8.62 10.34
C ALA A 194 1.07 9.16 10.28
N SER A 195 0.74 9.96 9.26
CA SER A 195 -0.64 10.47 9.05
C SER A 195 -1.65 9.37 8.76
N ALA A 196 -1.19 8.25 8.21
CA ALA A 196 -2.01 7.04 7.99
C ALA A 196 -2.03 6.09 9.19
N GLY A 197 -1.41 6.47 10.32
CA GLY A 197 -1.33 5.61 11.51
C GLY A 197 -0.33 4.46 11.37
N VAL A 198 0.76 4.69 10.65
CA VAL A 198 1.83 3.70 10.45
C VAL A 198 3.12 4.21 11.07
N GLU A 199 3.66 3.47 12.01
CA GLU A 199 4.98 3.72 12.61
C GLU A 199 6.05 3.02 11.78
N VAL A 200 7.01 3.81 11.26
CA VAL A 200 8.12 3.29 10.43
C VAL A 200 9.14 2.62 11.33
N SER A 201 9.36 1.32 11.14
CA SER A 201 10.35 0.52 11.86
C SER A 201 11.65 0.36 11.08
N GLU A 202 11.62 0.40 9.75
CA GLU A 202 12.78 0.24 8.90
C GLU A 202 12.69 1.16 7.68
N ASP A 203 13.83 1.75 7.32
CA ASP A 203 13.99 2.63 6.17
C ASP A 203 15.39 2.41 5.60
N ARG A 204 15.51 1.53 4.62
CA ARG A 204 16.82 1.16 4.08
C ARG A 204 16.91 1.30 2.56
N PRO A 205 18.10 1.68 2.06
CA PRO A 205 18.38 1.60 0.64
C PRO A 205 18.51 0.13 0.19
N ALA A 206 18.13 -0.14 -1.04
CA ALA A 206 18.33 -1.41 -1.73
C ALA A 206 18.93 -1.16 -3.12
N LEU A 207 19.44 -2.20 -3.78
CA LEU A 207 20.01 -2.12 -5.12
C LEU A 207 21.02 -0.96 -5.27
N ARG A 208 21.98 -0.86 -4.32
CA ARG A 208 22.96 0.24 -4.25
C ARG A 208 22.35 1.63 -4.14
N GLY A 209 21.13 1.73 -3.60
CA GLY A 209 20.43 2.99 -3.40
C GLY A 209 19.42 3.34 -4.52
N MET A 210 19.34 2.57 -5.60
CA MET A 210 18.35 2.80 -6.66
C MET A 210 16.94 2.38 -6.25
N ALA A 211 16.82 1.61 -5.19
CA ALA A 211 15.55 1.29 -4.56
C ALA A 211 15.59 1.62 -3.07
N ARG A 212 14.41 1.76 -2.48
CA ARG A 212 14.19 2.01 -1.04
C ARG A 212 13.16 1.01 -0.55
N VAL A 213 13.40 0.46 0.62
CA VAL A 213 12.47 -0.39 1.35
C VAL A 213 12.08 0.34 2.62
N LEU A 214 10.79 0.65 2.75
CA LEU A 214 10.17 1.16 3.95
C LEU A 214 9.32 0.07 4.56
N MET A 215 9.54 -0.23 5.83
CA MET A 215 8.70 -1.14 6.60
C MET A 215 8.15 -0.40 7.82
N GLY A 216 6.91 -0.62 8.11
CA GLY A 216 6.24 -0.06 9.27
C GLY A 216 5.18 -0.98 9.82
N ARG A 217 4.65 -0.62 10.98
CA ARG A 217 3.53 -1.32 11.62
C ARG A 217 2.34 -0.38 11.77
N ARG A 218 1.16 -0.87 11.46
CA ARG A 218 -0.06 -0.13 11.79
C ARG A 218 -0.15 0.03 13.31
N VAL A 219 -0.17 1.27 13.80
CA VAL A 219 -0.45 1.54 15.22
C VAL A 219 -1.89 1.19 15.52
N ALA A 220 -2.14 0.60 16.68
CA ALA A 220 -3.48 0.47 17.18
C ALA A 220 -4.09 1.87 17.33
N SER A 221 -5.24 2.13 16.70
CA SER A 221 -5.97 3.37 16.96
C SER A 221 -6.15 3.46 18.47
N MET A 222 -5.63 4.51 19.10
CA MET A 222 -6.10 4.85 20.44
C MET A 222 -7.58 5.16 20.25
N ALA A 223 -8.43 4.20 20.61
CA ALA A 223 -9.86 4.42 20.65
C ALA A 223 -10.05 5.75 21.39
N ARG A 224 -10.65 6.74 20.74
CA ARG A 224 -11.09 7.95 21.44
C ARG A 224 -11.85 7.44 22.65
N ALA A 225 -11.27 7.65 23.84
CA ALA A 225 -11.96 7.38 25.09
C ALA A 225 -13.33 8.05 24.96
N ARG A 226 -14.39 7.27 24.89
CA ARG A 226 -15.73 7.82 25.02
C ARG A 226 -15.69 8.62 26.31
N PRO A 227 -16.04 9.93 26.32
CA PRO A 227 -16.25 10.61 27.58
C PRO A 227 -17.28 9.75 28.33
N GLU A 228 -16.88 9.26 29.51
CA GLU A 228 -17.81 8.58 30.40
C GLU A 228 -18.99 9.51 30.57
N SER A 229 -20.15 9.07 30.10
CA SER A 229 -21.43 9.76 30.37
C SER A 229 -21.57 9.84 31.86
N GLY A 230 -21.39 11.05 32.41
CA GLY A 230 -21.45 11.31 33.82
C GLY A 230 -22.74 10.70 34.36
N LYS A 231 -22.59 9.80 35.31
CA LYS A 231 -23.66 9.40 36.21
C LYS A 231 -24.10 10.66 36.91
N THR A 232 -25.22 11.22 36.51
CA THR A 232 -25.95 12.20 37.30
C THR A 232 -26.31 11.53 38.61
N GLY A 233 -25.58 11.89 39.67
CA GLY A 233 -25.90 11.49 41.00
C GLY A 233 -27.26 12.10 41.40
N GLU A 234 -28.25 11.26 41.62
CA GLU A 234 -29.45 11.64 42.32
C GLU A 234 -29.07 12.03 43.77
N VAL A 235 -29.28 13.31 44.10
CA VAL A 235 -29.19 13.82 45.46
C VAL A 235 -30.50 13.41 46.15
N PRO A 236 -30.49 12.65 47.28
CA PRO A 236 -31.71 12.38 48.04
C PRO A 236 -32.13 13.65 48.77
N LEU A 237 -33.35 14.10 48.48
CA LEU A 237 -34.03 15.12 49.24
C LEU A 237 -34.29 14.61 50.66
N ALA A 238 -33.57 15.19 51.63
CA ALA A 238 -33.82 14.98 53.06
C ALA A 238 -35.18 15.56 53.47
N GLY A 239 -35.90 14.81 54.27
CA GLY A 239 -37.26 15.03 54.67
C GLY A 239 -37.53 16.35 55.42
N ALA A 240 -38.67 16.91 55.15
CA ALA A 240 -39.26 17.97 55.93
C ALA A 240 -40.00 17.33 57.14
N THR A 241 -39.53 17.63 58.33
CA THR A 241 -40.20 17.36 59.61
C THR A 241 -41.31 18.40 59.81
N THR A 242 -42.51 17.95 59.84
CA THR A 242 -43.65 18.77 60.29
C THR A 242 -43.80 18.57 61.79
N LEU A 243 -43.75 19.69 62.54
CA LEU A 243 -44.19 19.78 63.91
C LEU A 243 -45.71 20.09 63.95
N GLU A 244 -46.35 19.44 64.88
CA GLU A 244 -47.72 19.37 65.38
C GLU A 244 -48.65 18.43 64.74
#